data_b0396375f2dbffc7afddae6207190a30
#
_entry.id   b0396375f2dbffc7afddae6207190a30
#
_cell.length_a   1.000
_cell.length_b   1.000
_cell.length_c   1.000
_cell.angle_alpha   90.00
_cell.angle_beta   90.00
_cell.angle_gamma   90.00
#
_symmetry.space_group_name_H-M   'P 1'
#
loop_
_entity.id
_entity.type
_entity.pdbx_description
1 polymer ?
#
loop_
_entity_poly.entity_id
_entity_poly.type
_entity_poly.pdbx_seq_one_letter_code
_entity_poly.pdbx_strand_id
1 'polypeptide(L)'
;MKIKGIEYRTIWYDENIVKIIDQTKLPHQFIIKELKSVKEVINAIKLMEVRGAPLIGGTAAYGIALAILENNDPEFLTRSAEELIQSRPTAINLRWAVDRMMKKLSGVNSDQILNIALNEAKKICDEDEKFCENIGINGLKVIEEIYSKKKDTVNILTHCNAGWLATINWGTAT
;
A
#
# COMPACT_ATOMS: atom_id res chain seq x y z
N MET A 1 -6.90 -0.52 -11.78
CA MET A 1 -7.77 -1.66 -12.21
C MET A 1 -9.22 -1.21 -12.30
N LYS A 2 -9.99 -1.75 -13.25
CA LYS A 2 -11.40 -1.33 -13.44
C LYS A 2 -12.37 -2.34 -12.85
N ILE A 3 -13.31 -1.84 -12.04
CA ILE A 3 -14.45 -2.62 -11.53
C ILE A 3 -15.73 -1.92 -11.99
N LYS A 4 -16.57 -2.62 -12.76
CA LYS A 4 -17.79 -2.05 -13.35
C LYS A 4 -17.54 -0.70 -14.08
N GLY A 5 -16.41 -0.58 -14.79
CA GLY A 5 -16.02 0.62 -15.55
C GLY A 5 -15.36 1.73 -14.75
N ILE A 6 -15.32 1.66 -13.43
CA ILE A 6 -14.67 2.64 -12.54
C ILE A 6 -13.26 2.17 -12.19
N GLU A 7 -12.29 3.08 -12.29
CA GLU A 7 -10.91 2.78 -11.89
C GLU A 7 -10.74 2.87 -10.38
N TYR A 8 -10.07 1.86 -9.81
CA TYR A 8 -9.75 1.79 -8.39
C TYR A 8 -8.26 1.50 -8.18
N ARG A 9 -7.70 2.17 -7.18
CA ARG A 9 -6.53 1.70 -6.43
C ARG A 9 -7.01 0.80 -5.29
N THR A 10 -6.11 0.04 -4.71
CA THR A 10 -6.44 -0.78 -3.52
C THR A 10 -6.53 0.04 -2.25
N ILE A 11 -5.89 1.22 -2.24
CA ILE A 11 -5.89 2.21 -1.17
C ILE A 11 -5.78 3.62 -1.75
N TRP A 12 -6.49 4.58 -1.17
CA TRP A 12 -6.36 6.01 -1.46
C TRP A 12 -6.79 6.86 -0.26
N TYR A 13 -6.36 8.12 -0.28
CA TYR A 13 -6.74 9.12 0.71
C TYR A 13 -7.72 10.12 0.10
N ASP A 14 -8.77 10.43 0.83
CA ASP A 14 -9.83 11.34 0.41
C ASP A 14 -10.47 11.99 1.65
N GLU A 15 -10.54 13.31 1.69
CA GLU A 15 -11.21 14.10 2.74
C GLU A 15 -10.87 13.66 4.19
N ASN A 16 -9.59 13.53 4.52
CA ASN A 16 -9.08 13.08 5.82
C ASN A 16 -9.40 11.62 6.18
N ILE A 17 -9.77 10.81 5.21
CA ILE A 17 -10.11 9.40 5.36
C ILE A 17 -9.22 8.58 4.43
N VAL A 18 -8.71 7.48 4.92
CA VAL A 18 -8.05 6.46 4.10
C VAL A 18 -9.08 5.42 3.71
N LYS A 19 -9.25 5.20 2.40
CA LYS A 19 -10.18 4.20 1.87
C LYS A 19 -9.41 3.01 1.35
N ILE A 20 -9.87 1.81 1.69
CA ILE A 20 -9.28 0.54 1.25
C ILE A 20 -10.35 -0.37 0.64
N ILE A 21 -9.93 -1.29 -0.21
CA ILE A 21 -10.76 -2.42 -0.60
C ILE A 21 -10.64 -3.49 0.49
N ASP A 22 -11.73 -3.80 1.19
CA ASP A 22 -11.74 -4.87 2.18
C ASP A 22 -11.63 -6.24 1.49
N GLN A 23 -10.44 -6.81 1.51
CA GLN A 23 -10.15 -8.08 0.84
C GLN A 23 -10.72 -9.30 1.56
N THR A 24 -11.17 -9.16 2.81
CA THR A 24 -11.82 -10.25 3.56
C THR A 24 -13.21 -10.58 3.02
N LYS A 25 -13.80 -9.67 2.27
CA LYS A 25 -15.15 -9.82 1.67
C LYS A 25 -15.11 -10.36 0.26
N LEU A 26 -13.95 -10.33 -0.40
CA LEU A 26 -13.80 -10.86 -1.75
C LEU A 26 -13.80 -12.40 -1.75
N PRO A 27 -14.30 -13.04 -2.82
CA PRO A 27 -14.87 -12.45 -4.05
C PRO A 27 -16.36 -12.13 -3.95
N HIS A 28 -17.01 -12.38 -2.82
CA HIS A 28 -18.46 -12.34 -2.69
C HIS A 28 -19.03 -10.92 -2.68
N GLN A 29 -18.28 -9.99 -2.07
CA GLN A 29 -18.69 -8.58 -1.96
C GLN A 29 -17.50 -7.67 -2.23
N PHE A 30 -17.72 -6.61 -3.01
CA PHE A 30 -16.77 -5.53 -3.19
C PHE A 30 -17.13 -4.39 -2.23
N ILE A 31 -16.38 -4.25 -1.16
CA ILE A 31 -16.61 -3.26 -0.11
C ILE A 31 -15.42 -2.32 -0.01
N ILE A 32 -15.70 -1.02 -0.08
CA ILE A 32 -14.77 0.03 0.26
C ILE A 32 -14.94 0.34 1.74
N LYS A 33 -13.87 0.16 2.52
CA LYS A 33 -13.85 0.46 3.94
C LYS A 33 -13.11 1.77 4.18
N GLU A 34 -13.68 2.60 5.04
CA GLU A 34 -13.07 3.85 5.51
C GLU A 34 -12.28 3.60 6.79
N LEU A 35 -11.07 4.16 6.83
CA LEU A 35 -10.19 4.15 8.00
C LEU A 35 -9.94 5.62 8.41
N LYS A 36 -10.31 5.95 9.64
CA LYS A 36 -10.29 7.33 10.17
C LYS A 36 -9.28 7.52 11.29
N SER A 37 -8.64 6.42 11.73
CA SER A 37 -7.69 6.42 12.84
C SER A 37 -6.53 5.47 12.58
N VAL A 38 -5.40 5.73 13.24
CA VAL A 38 -4.25 4.80 13.21
C VAL A 38 -4.64 3.42 13.75
N LYS A 39 -5.54 3.37 14.73
CA LYS A 39 -6.06 2.12 15.30
C LYS A 39 -6.82 1.29 14.27
N GLU A 40 -7.62 1.92 13.45
CA GLU A 40 -8.36 1.24 12.37
C GLU A 40 -7.41 0.71 11.30
N VAL A 41 -6.32 1.46 10.97
CA VAL A 41 -5.25 0.98 10.08
C VAL A 41 -4.56 -0.25 10.66
N ILE A 42 -4.18 -0.22 11.94
CA ILE A 42 -3.57 -1.36 12.63
C ILE A 42 -4.49 -2.59 12.56
N ASN A 43 -5.78 -2.40 12.79
CA ASN A 43 -6.76 -3.48 12.71
C ASN A 43 -6.92 -4.01 11.28
N ALA A 44 -6.97 -3.14 10.28
CA ALA A 44 -7.06 -3.54 8.88
C ALA A 44 -5.87 -4.42 8.44
N ILE A 45 -4.67 -4.09 8.93
CA ILE A 45 -3.46 -4.89 8.69
C ILE A 45 -3.52 -6.22 9.45
N LYS A 46 -3.88 -6.21 10.73
CA LYS A 46 -3.96 -7.43 11.57
C LYS A 46 -5.01 -8.41 11.07
N LEU A 47 -6.18 -7.91 10.68
CA LEU A 47 -7.30 -8.72 10.21
C LEU A 47 -7.19 -9.11 8.73
N MET A 48 -6.10 -8.73 8.08
CA MET A 48 -5.86 -8.97 6.65
C MET A 48 -6.96 -8.39 5.74
N GLU A 49 -7.58 -7.29 6.13
CA GLU A 49 -8.46 -6.50 5.25
C GLU A 49 -7.65 -5.91 4.08
N VAL A 50 -6.36 -5.65 4.33
CA VAL A 50 -5.30 -5.42 3.33
C VAL A 50 -4.22 -6.49 3.48
N ARG A 51 -3.73 -7.01 2.35
CA ARG A 51 -2.66 -8.01 2.34
C ARG A 51 -1.82 -7.89 1.08
N GLY A 52 -0.57 -8.33 1.15
CA GLY A 52 0.46 -8.09 0.13
C GLY A 52 1.45 -7.05 0.63
N ALA A 53 2.74 -7.33 0.44
CA ALA A 53 3.79 -6.52 1.04
C ALA A 53 3.72 -5.03 0.66
N PRO A 54 3.54 -4.65 -0.63
CA PRO A 54 3.44 -3.25 -1.01
C PRO A 54 2.20 -2.55 -0.43
N LEU A 55 1.04 -3.19 -0.51
CA LEU A 55 -0.20 -2.61 0.01
C LEU A 55 -0.14 -2.41 1.53
N ILE A 56 0.42 -3.37 2.27
CA ILE A 56 0.61 -3.22 3.73
C ILE A 56 1.55 -2.04 4.03
N GLY A 57 2.61 -1.85 3.24
CA GLY A 57 3.52 -0.70 3.35
C GLY A 57 2.81 0.62 3.11
N GLY A 58 2.06 0.76 2.02
CA GLY A 58 1.26 1.95 1.72
C GLY A 58 0.21 2.23 2.79
N THR A 59 -0.45 1.17 3.29
CA THR A 59 -1.45 1.29 4.38
C THR A 59 -0.80 1.80 5.67
N ALA A 60 0.38 1.29 6.03
CA ALA A 60 1.12 1.75 7.20
C ALA A 60 1.59 3.21 7.07
N ALA A 61 2.01 3.62 5.86
CA ALA A 61 2.38 5.02 5.59
C ALA A 61 1.21 5.97 5.83
N TYR A 62 0.01 5.64 5.32
CA TYR A 62 -1.19 6.41 5.63
C TYR A 62 -1.58 6.32 7.11
N GLY A 63 -1.28 5.21 7.80
CA GLY A 63 -1.48 5.08 9.23
C GLY A 63 -0.69 6.11 10.04
N ILE A 64 0.55 6.40 9.66
CA ILE A 64 1.35 7.49 10.25
C ILE A 64 0.71 8.87 9.99
N ALA A 65 0.19 9.11 8.78
CA ALA A 65 -0.49 10.37 8.49
C ALA A 65 -1.78 10.54 9.30
N LEU A 66 -2.57 9.48 9.48
CA LEU A 66 -3.75 9.49 10.35
C LEU A 66 -3.38 9.68 11.83
N ALA A 67 -2.27 9.09 12.31
CA ALA A 67 -1.79 9.33 13.66
C ALA A 67 -1.51 10.81 13.93
N ILE A 68 -0.88 11.51 12.98
CA ILE A 68 -0.63 12.96 13.07
C ILE A 68 -1.96 13.74 13.06
N LEU A 69 -2.93 13.32 12.25
CA LEU A 69 -4.24 13.96 12.19
C LEU A 69 -5.00 13.82 13.52
N GLU A 70 -4.86 12.67 14.21
CA GLU A 70 -5.46 12.42 15.51
C GLU A 70 -4.77 13.21 16.64
N ASN A 71 -3.45 13.15 16.68
CA ASN A 71 -2.65 13.83 17.71
C ASN A 71 -1.22 14.04 17.21
N ASN A 72 -0.82 15.29 17.09
CA ASN A 72 0.50 15.72 16.62
C ASN A 72 1.59 15.68 17.71
N ASP A 73 1.35 14.99 18.83
CA ASP A 73 2.34 14.80 19.88
C ASP A 73 3.41 13.79 19.45
N PRO A 74 4.72 14.12 19.60
CA PRO A 74 5.81 13.23 19.21
C PRO A 74 5.81 11.86 19.89
N GLU A 75 5.40 11.79 21.17
CA GLU A 75 5.30 10.52 21.90
C GLU A 75 4.17 9.66 21.37
N PHE A 76 3.01 10.27 21.07
CA PHE A 76 1.89 9.58 20.43
C PHE A 76 2.28 9.02 19.06
N LEU A 77 2.99 9.81 18.26
CA LEU A 77 3.45 9.39 16.93
C LEU A 77 4.45 8.24 17.01
N THR A 78 5.41 8.31 17.93
CA THR A 78 6.39 7.23 18.14
C THR A 78 5.71 5.93 18.56
N ARG A 79 4.80 5.98 19.53
CA ARG A 79 4.03 4.82 19.96
C ARG A 79 3.16 4.24 18.82
N SER A 80 2.51 5.10 18.05
CA SER A 80 1.70 4.68 16.90
C SER A 80 2.55 3.97 15.83
N ALA A 81 3.77 4.45 15.59
CA ALA A 81 4.72 3.82 14.68
C ALA A 81 5.13 2.41 15.17
N GLU A 82 5.42 2.26 16.46
CA GLU A 82 5.75 0.97 17.07
C GLU A 82 4.56 0.00 16.99
N GLU A 83 3.34 0.45 17.30
CA GLU A 83 2.12 -0.38 17.21
C GLU A 83 1.83 -0.83 15.78
N LEU A 84 2.06 0.04 14.78
CA LEU A 84 1.98 -0.32 13.36
C LEU A 84 2.99 -1.43 13.02
N ILE A 85 4.26 -1.28 13.39
CA ILE A 85 5.30 -2.29 13.15
C ILE A 85 4.92 -3.63 13.81
N GLN A 86 4.40 -3.59 15.03
CA GLN A 86 3.98 -4.77 15.78
C GLN A 86 2.70 -5.42 15.24
N SER A 87 1.95 -4.74 14.38
CA SER A 87 0.75 -5.30 13.77
C SER A 87 1.05 -6.52 12.89
N ARG A 88 2.21 -6.54 12.21
CA ARG A 88 2.79 -7.68 11.48
C ARG A 88 4.33 -7.64 11.52
N PRO A 89 4.96 -8.16 12.55
CA PRO A 89 6.42 -8.00 12.79
C PRO A 89 7.31 -8.54 11.67
N THR A 90 6.83 -9.52 10.90
CA THR A 90 7.57 -10.13 9.79
C THR A 90 7.40 -9.41 8.46
N ALA A 91 6.52 -8.41 8.38
CA ALA A 91 6.26 -7.66 7.16
C ALA A 91 7.32 -6.59 6.93
N ILE A 92 8.34 -6.90 6.15
CA ILE A 92 9.49 -6.01 5.89
C ILE A 92 9.03 -4.66 5.29
N ASN A 93 8.12 -4.68 4.33
CA ASN A 93 7.61 -3.45 3.69
C ASN A 93 6.85 -2.55 4.66
N LEU A 94 6.17 -3.12 5.66
CA LEU A 94 5.51 -2.34 6.70
C LEU A 94 6.54 -1.53 7.50
N ARG A 95 7.56 -2.22 8.04
CA ARG A 95 8.64 -1.57 8.78
C ARG A 95 9.34 -0.51 7.92
N TRP A 96 9.72 -0.86 6.71
CA TRP A 96 10.35 0.06 5.77
C TRP A 96 9.51 1.34 5.53
N ALA A 97 8.20 1.20 5.34
CA ALA A 97 7.33 2.35 5.11
C ALA A 97 7.22 3.24 6.35
N VAL A 98 7.06 2.65 7.55
CA VAL A 98 7.03 3.38 8.82
C VAL A 98 8.36 4.10 9.06
N ASP A 99 9.50 3.42 8.91
CA ASP A 99 10.83 4.01 9.09
C ASP A 99 11.07 5.17 8.10
N ARG A 100 10.65 5.01 6.84
CA ARG A 100 10.72 6.06 5.81
C ARG A 100 9.88 7.28 6.20
N MET A 101 8.65 7.06 6.67
CA MET A 101 7.76 8.12 7.15
C MET A 101 8.39 8.85 8.35
N MET A 102 8.80 8.13 9.38
CA MET A 102 9.40 8.73 10.59
C MET A 102 10.67 9.53 10.27
N LYS A 103 11.53 8.99 9.40
CA LYS A 103 12.72 9.71 8.92
C LYS A 103 12.34 11.00 8.18
N LYS A 104 11.30 10.97 7.33
CA LYS A 104 10.85 12.14 6.58
C LYS A 104 10.29 13.24 7.47
N LEU A 105 9.68 12.85 8.59
CA LEU A 105 9.01 13.76 9.52
C LEU A 105 9.93 14.30 10.61
N SER A 106 11.14 13.73 10.74
CA SER A 106 12.12 14.18 11.73
C SER A 106 12.52 15.65 11.51
N GLY A 107 12.37 16.48 12.53
CA GLY A 107 12.70 17.91 12.49
C GLY A 107 11.73 18.79 11.71
N VAL A 108 10.58 18.26 11.30
CA VAL A 108 9.53 19.03 10.61
C VAL A 108 8.71 19.80 11.62
N ASN A 109 8.37 21.07 11.29
CA ASN A 109 7.49 21.91 12.11
C ASN A 109 6.05 21.37 12.15
N SER A 110 5.40 21.53 13.30
CA SER A 110 4.02 21.07 13.56
C SER A 110 3.02 21.51 12.49
N ASP A 111 3.13 22.72 12.00
CA ASP A 111 2.19 23.28 11.01
C ASP A 111 2.26 22.62 9.63
N GLN A 112 3.38 21.98 9.32
CA GLN A 112 3.62 21.36 8.01
C GLN A 112 3.62 19.83 8.05
N ILE A 113 3.69 19.24 9.23
CA ILE A 113 3.96 17.81 9.40
C ILE A 113 2.88 16.94 8.76
N LEU A 114 1.60 17.31 8.89
CA LEU A 114 0.49 16.55 8.29
C LEU A 114 0.58 16.58 6.77
N ASN A 115 0.80 17.74 6.19
CA ASN A 115 0.89 17.87 4.73
C ASN A 115 2.08 17.08 4.16
N ILE A 116 3.23 17.13 4.86
CA ILE A 116 4.42 16.36 4.48
C ILE A 116 4.16 14.86 4.63
N ALA A 117 3.49 14.43 5.69
CA ALA A 117 3.12 13.03 5.90
C ALA A 117 2.19 12.49 4.80
N LEU A 118 1.14 13.23 4.46
CA LEU A 118 0.22 12.85 3.40
C LEU A 118 0.89 12.77 2.04
N ASN A 119 1.75 13.74 1.73
CA ASN A 119 2.50 13.75 0.48
C ASN A 119 3.49 12.57 0.40
N GLU A 120 4.18 12.24 1.50
CA GLU A 120 5.11 11.11 1.51
C GLU A 120 4.37 9.76 1.45
N ALA A 121 3.24 9.60 2.14
CA ALA A 121 2.41 8.41 2.04
C ALA A 121 1.87 8.21 0.61
N LYS A 122 1.38 9.29 -0.01
CA LYS A 122 0.97 9.26 -1.41
C LYS A 122 2.13 8.88 -2.32
N LYS A 123 3.32 9.45 -2.09
CA LYS A 123 4.52 9.15 -2.88
C LYS A 123 4.93 7.69 -2.77
N ILE A 124 4.87 7.08 -1.59
CA ILE A 124 5.12 5.64 -1.39
C ILE A 124 4.17 4.82 -2.27
N CYS A 125 2.89 5.18 -2.29
CA CYS A 125 1.89 4.50 -3.11
C CYS A 125 2.11 4.71 -4.62
N ASP A 126 2.43 5.93 -5.04
CA ASP A 126 2.68 6.24 -6.46
C ASP A 126 3.96 5.56 -6.98
N GLU A 127 5.00 5.45 -6.15
CA GLU A 127 6.23 4.72 -6.47
C GLU A 127 5.95 3.22 -6.66
N ASP A 128 5.14 2.60 -5.78
CA ASP A 128 4.76 1.19 -5.91
C ASP A 128 3.99 0.94 -7.22
N GLU A 129 3.02 1.78 -7.54
CA GLU A 129 2.28 1.70 -8.80
C GLU A 129 3.23 1.76 -9.99
N LYS A 130 4.20 2.69 -9.97
CA LYS A 130 5.17 2.83 -11.06
C LYS A 130 6.12 1.65 -11.15
N PHE A 131 6.52 1.06 -10.02
CA PHE A 131 7.34 -0.15 -10.02
C PHE A 131 6.58 -1.31 -10.64
N CYS A 132 5.32 -1.53 -10.27
CA CYS A 132 4.48 -2.58 -10.86
C CYS A 132 4.29 -2.39 -12.37
N GLU A 133 3.99 -1.18 -12.83
CA GLU A 133 3.91 -0.86 -14.26
C GLU A 133 5.21 -1.18 -14.99
N ASN A 134 6.36 -0.77 -14.43
CA ASN A 134 7.67 -1.03 -15.02
C ASN A 134 8.01 -2.53 -15.05
N ILE A 135 7.59 -3.30 -14.05
CA ILE A 135 7.73 -4.77 -14.06
C ILE A 135 6.99 -5.35 -15.28
N GLY A 136 5.75 -4.93 -15.51
CA GLY A 136 4.96 -5.36 -16.67
C GLY A 136 5.63 -4.98 -17.99
N ILE A 137 6.03 -3.73 -18.16
CA ILE A 137 6.68 -3.23 -19.38
C ILE A 137 7.99 -3.99 -19.69
N ASN A 138 8.81 -4.25 -18.68
CA ASN A 138 10.06 -4.96 -18.89
C ASN A 138 9.84 -6.48 -19.01
N GLY A 139 8.89 -7.05 -18.28
CA GLY A 139 8.53 -8.46 -18.37
C GLY A 139 7.96 -8.81 -19.74
N LEU A 140 7.14 -7.94 -20.34
CA LEU A 140 6.58 -8.15 -21.67
C LEU A 140 7.68 -8.39 -22.71
N LYS A 141 8.77 -7.63 -22.68
CA LYS A 141 9.90 -7.80 -23.63
C LYS A 141 10.50 -9.22 -23.56
N VAL A 142 10.63 -9.76 -22.35
CA VAL A 142 11.14 -11.13 -22.14
C VAL A 142 10.14 -12.15 -22.67
N ILE A 143 8.85 -11.96 -22.44
CA ILE A 143 7.78 -12.83 -22.92
C ILE A 143 7.75 -12.84 -24.46
N GLU A 144 7.82 -11.68 -25.09
CA GLU A 144 7.86 -11.53 -26.55
C GLU A 144 9.09 -12.21 -27.17
N GLU A 145 10.26 -12.08 -26.55
CA GLU A 145 11.48 -12.75 -27.00
C GLU A 145 11.34 -14.27 -26.93
N ILE A 146 10.78 -14.81 -25.83
CA ILE A 146 10.54 -16.25 -25.69
C ILE A 146 9.51 -16.71 -26.73
N TYR A 147 8.41 -15.99 -26.89
CA TYR A 147 7.37 -16.32 -27.86
C TYR A 147 7.90 -16.30 -29.29
N SER A 148 8.74 -15.34 -29.65
CA SER A 148 9.33 -15.25 -31.01
C SER A 148 10.17 -16.45 -31.37
N LYS A 149 10.84 -17.06 -30.40
CA LYS A 149 11.65 -18.28 -30.57
C LYS A 149 10.80 -19.56 -30.54
N LYS A 150 9.89 -19.65 -29.58
CA LYS A 150 9.08 -20.85 -29.32
C LYS A 150 7.89 -20.96 -30.27
N LYS A 151 7.28 -19.85 -30.62
CA LYS A 151 6.03 -19.73 -31.42
C LYS A 151 4.86 -20.59 -30.90
N ASP A 152 4.81 -20.75 -29.60
CA ASP A 152 3.83 -21.53 -28.86
C ASP A 152 3.57 -20.87 -27.50
N THR A 153 2.63 -21.36 -26.73
CA THR A 153 2.24 -20.85 -25.41
C THR A 153 3.45 -20.63 -24.50
N VAL A 154 3.56 -19.42 -23.98
CA VAL A 154 4.54 -19.07 -22.95
C VAL A 154 3.89 -19.28 -21.58
N ASN A 155 4.46 -20.18 -20.79
CA ASN A 155 4.00 -20.42 -19.43
C ASN A 155 4.76 -19.50 -18.45
N ILE A 156 4.01 -18.80 -17.60
CA ILE A 156 4.54 -17.91 -16.58
C ILE A 156 4.21 -18.50 -15.22
N LEU A 157 5.21 -18.66 -14.36
CA LEU A 157 5.06 -19.05 -12.97
C LEU A 157 5.28 -17.82 -12.08
N THR A 158 4.31 -17.54 -11.23
CA THR A 158 4.45 -16.54 -10.16
C THR A 158 4.30 -17.18 -8.79
N HIS A 159 4.84 -16.52 -7.78
CA HIS A 159 4.79 -16.98 -6.39
C HIS A 159 4.46 -15.81 -5.45
N CYS A 160 4.01 -16.14 -4.23
CA CYS A 160 3.59 -15.18 -3.21
C CYS A 160 2.18 -14.60 -3.47
N ASN A 161 1.76 -13.66 -2.64
CA ASN A 161 0.56 -12.87 -2.87
C ASN A 161 0.88 -11.81 -3.91
N ALA A 162 0.56 -12.10 -5.15
CA ALA A 162 0.88 -11.29 -6.33
C ALA A 162 -0.40 -10.74 -6.98
N GLY A 163 -0.22 -9.85 -7.95
CA GLY A 163 -1.33 -9.22 -8.66
C GLY A 163 -1.83 -7.94 -7.97
N TRP A 164 -2.85 -7.32 -8.57
CA TRP A 164 -3.34 -6.00 -8.18
C TRP A 164 -3.65 -5.85 -6.69
N LEU A 165 -4.39 -6.80 -6.11
CA LEU A 165 -4.84 -6.71 -4.71
C LEU A 165 -3.70 -6.77 -3.68
N ALA A 166 -2.50 -7.15 -4.08
CA ALA A 166 -1.33 -7.18 -3.20
C ALA A 166 -0.50 -5.90 -3.22
N THR A 167 -0.81 -4.98 -4.14
CA THR A 167 -0.10 -3.75 -4.45
C THR A 167 -1.06 -2.57 -4.44
N ILE A 168 -0.57 -1.39 -4.79
CA ILE A 168 -1.43 -0.20 -4.90
C ILE A 168 -2.24 -0.24 -6.21
N ASN A 169 -1.57 -0.58 -7.31
CA ASN A 169 -2.18 -0.79 -8.62
C ASN A 169 -1.30 -1.70 -9.49
N TRP A 170 -1.82 -2.18 -10.64
CA TRP A 170 -1.17 -3.11 -11.56
C TRP A 170 -0.96 -4.52 -10.97
N GLY A 171 -0.02 -4.69 -10.11
CA GLY A 171 0.41 -5.97 -9.56
C GLY A 171 1.82 -6.35 -9.98
N THR A 172 2.45 -7.23 -9.20
CA THR A 172 3.84 -7.67 -9.45
C THR A 172 3.94 -8.82 -10.46
N ALA A 173 2.81 -9.35 -10.92
CA ALA A 173 2.75 -10.54 -11.78
C ALA A 173 1.76 -10.38 -12.95
N THR A 174 1.29 -9.18 -13.21
CA THR A 174 0.29 -8.90 -14.26
C THR A 174 0.79 -7.80 -15.17
#